data_d9a451b7c88cff003d4db1e71144d5bd
#
_entry.id   d9a451b7c88cff003d4db1e71144d5bd
#
_cell.length_a   1.000
_cell.length_b   1.000
_cell.length_c   1.000
_cell.angle_alpha   90.00
_cell.angle_beta   90.00
_cell.angle_gamma   90.00
#
_symmetry.space_group_name_H-M   'P 1'
#
loop_
_entity.id
_entity.type
_entity.pdbx_description
1 polymer ?
#
loop_
_entity_poly.entity_id
_entity_poly.type
_entity_poly.pdbx_seq_one_letter_code
_entity_poly.pdbx_strand_id
1 'polypeptide(L)'
;MPVKSTINYDLKERLRQLDKKKVKIGIVGESDSKLLTYAAANEYGANIAITDKMRKFLHWIGIHVKNETTHIIIPERSYIRNTFDNKLYYQELRKKLQNPFEQVLNGKRDPGTLLDLIGLQYVANVRRTIRDMKEPENHPVTQKIKNGKGGKKGILVDSGRLVRSIAYEVVG
;
A
#
# COMPACT_ATOMS: atom_id res chain seq x y z
N MET A 1 17.79 -45.62 -24.35
CA MET A 1 17.89 -45.64 -22.88
C MET A 1 16.89 -44.65 -22.32
N PRO A 2 15.98 -45.04 -21.43
CA PRO A 2 15.05 -44.08 -20.84
C PRO A 2 15.81 -43.12 -19.92
N VAL A 3 15.73 -41.84 -20.17
CA VAL A 3 16.23 -40.81 -19.26
C VAL A 3 15.36 -40.88 -18.01
N LYS A 4 15.87 -41.45 -16.95
CA LYS A 4 15.25 -41.34 -15.62
C LYS A 4 15.32 -39.89 -15.20
N SER A 5 14.21 -39.18 -15.34
CA SER A 5 14.05 -37.88 -14.71
C SER A 5 14.06 -38.05 -13.18
N THR A 6 15.23 -37.93 -12.59
CA THR A 6 15.33 -37.84 -11.13
C THR A 6 14.67 -36.51 -10.75
N ILE A 7 13.36 -36.55 -10.52
CA ILE A 7 12.65 -35.41 -9.95
C ILE A 7 13.33 -35.18 -8.60
N ASN A 8 14.00 -34.04 -8.48
CA ASN A 8 14.64 -33.67 -7.23
C ASN A 8 13.52 -33.46 -6.19
N TYR A 9 13.28 -34.44 -5.33
CA TYR A 9 12.24 -34.41 -4.29
C TYR A 9 12.37 -33.16 -3.40
N ASP A 10 13.58 -32.73 -3.15
CA ASP A 10 13.90 -31.54 -2.39
C ASP A 10 13.41 -30.25 -3.09
N LEU A 11 13.57 -30.16 -4.40
CA LEU A 11 13.01 -29.04 -5.19
C LEU A 11 11.48 -29.02 -5.13
N LYS A 12 10.83 -30.16 -5.26
CA LYS A 12 9.37 -30.28 -5.18
C LYS A 12 8.85 -29.82 -3.81
N GLU A 13 9.53 -30.19 -2.74
CA GLU A 13 9.14 -29.79 -1.38
C GLU A 13 9.34 -28.27 -1.15
N ARG A 14 10.43 -27.69 -1.64
CA ARG A 14 10.67 -26.24 -1.58
C ARG A 14 9.60 -25.45 -2.31
N LEU A 15 9.21 -25.89 -3.51
CA LEU A 15 8.13 -25.26 -4.27
C LEU A 15 6.78 -25.38 -3.54
N ARG A 16 6.49 -26.52 -2.91
CA ARG A 16 5.30 -26.70 -2.08
C ARG A 16 5.26 -25.76 -0.87
N GLN A 17 6.40 -25.51 -0.25
CA GLN A 17 6.51 -24.56 0.86
C GLN A 17 6.19 -23.12 0.41
N LEU A 18 6.58 -22.74 -0.81
CA LEU A 18 6.20 -21.44 -1.38
C LEU A 18 4.71 -21.37 -1.70
N ASP A 19 4.14 -22.44 -2.27
CA ASP A 19 2.73 -22.49 -2.69
C ASP A 19 1.74 -22.34 -1.51
N LYS A 20 2.11 -22.83 -0.34
CA LYS A 20 1.29 -22.73 0.88
C LYS A 20 1.29 -21.35 1.52
N LYS A 21 2.25 -20.48 1.18
CA LYS A 21 2.44 -19.19 1.83
C LYS A 21 1.93 -18.05 0.95
N LYS A 22 1.48 -16.97 1.60
CA LYS A 22 1.02 -15.75 0.95
C LYS A 22 1.71 -14.54 1.58
N VAL A 23 1.99 -13.54 0.76
CA VAL A 23 2.49 -12.24 1.25
C VAL A 23 1.33 -11.25 1.25
N LYS A 24 0.93 -10.80 2.43
CA LYS A 24 -0.04 -9.71 2.60
C LYS A 24 0.72 -8.40 2.69
N ILE A 25 0.28 -7.39 1.95
CA ILE A 25 0.91 -6.08 1.91
C ILE A 25 -0.14 -5.01 2.14
N GLY A 26 0.14 -4.08 3.02
CA GLY A 26 -0.77 -3.01 3.38
C GLY A 26 -0.54 -2.51 4.79
N ILE A 27 -1.62 -2.15 5.47
CA ILE A 27 -1.59 -1.84 6.90
C ILE A 27 -1.86 -3.15 7.63
N VAL A 28 -0.82 -3.72 8.23
CA VAL A 28 -0.84 -5.06 8.87
C VAL A 28 -0.77 -4.91 10.39
N GLY A 29 -1.38 -5.88 11.11
CA GLY A 29 -1.39 -5.93 12.56
C GLY A 29 -2.48 -5.06 13.22
N GLU A 30 -2.37 -4.90 14.54
CA GLU A 30 -3.26 -4.03 15.31
C GLU A 30 -2.95 -2.57 14.99
N SER A 31 -3.74 -1.98 14.10
CA SER A 31 -3.60 -0.58 13.71
C SER A 31 -4.71 0.26 14.32
N ASP A 32 -4.40 1.51 14.60
CA ASP A 32 -5.39 2.50 15.03
C ASP A 32 -6.56 2.54 14.03
N SER A 33 -7.78 2.30 14.54
CA SER A 33 -9.01 2.27 13.74
C SER A 33 -9.22 3.54 12.90
N LYS A 34 -8.76 4.70 13.41
CA LYS A 34 -8.80 5.95 12.66
C LYS A 34 -7.85 5.91 11.45
N LEU A 35 -6.67 5.32 11.61
CA LEU A 35 -5.73 5.18 10.51
C LEU A 35 -6.31 4.28 9.42
N LEU A 36 -6.94 3.15 9.79
CA LEU A 36 -7.60 2.25 8.84
C LEU A 36 -8.74 2.96 8.10
N THR A 37 -9.55 3.74 8.81
CA THR A 37 -10.63 4.54 8.19
C THR A 37 -10.09 5.53 7.16
N TYR A 38 -9.03 6.28 7.51
CA TYR A 38 -8.39 7.21 6.57
C TYR A 38 -7.74 6.51 5.39
N ALA A 39 -7.11 5.39 5.63
CA ALA A 39 -6.47 4.59 4.59
C ALA A 39 -7.50 4.08 3.59
N ALA A 40 -8.60 3.48 4.07
CA ALA A 40 -9.69 2.99 3.25
C ALA A 40 -10.39 4.13 2.48
N ALA A 41 -10.69 5.26 3.14
CA ALA A 41 -11.31 6.41 2.49
C ALA A 41 -10.44 6.98 1.36
N ASN A 42 -9.11 6.92 1.46
CA ASN A 42 -8.24 7.33 0.37
C ASN A 42 -8.08 6.26 -0.70
N GLU A 43 -7.99 4.98 -0.33
CA GLU A 43 -7.84 3.88 -1.30
C GLU A 43 -9.07 3.72 -2.20
N TYR A 44 -10.28 3.85 -1.62
CA TYR A 44 -11.55 3.57 -2.30
C TYR A 44 -12.39 4.82 -2.60
N GLY A 45 -11.96 5.98 -2.12
CA GLY A 45 -12.80 7.15 -2.05
C GLY A 45 -13.85 7.04 -0.94
N ALA A 46 -14.49 8.15 -0.61
CA ALA A 46 -15.60 8.18 0.34
C ALA A 46 -16.57 9.30 0.03
N ASN A 47 -17.85 9.06 0.31
CA ASN A 47 -18.92 10.05 0.29
C ASN A 47 -19.49 10.15 1.70
N ILE A 48 -19.22 11.27 2.38
CA ILE A 48 -19.50 11.45 3.81
C ILE A 48 -20.61 12.49 3.97
N ALA A 49 -21.74 12.08 4.51
CA ALA A 49 -22.84 13.01 4.84
C ALA A 49 -22.38 13.98 5.93
N ILE A 50 -22.65 15.27 5.73
CA ILE A 50 -22.32 16.33 6.67
C ILE A 50 -23.40 16.37 7.75
N THR A 51 -23.03 16.04 8.98
CA THR A 51 -23.88 16.22 10.15
C THR A 51 -23.79 17.66 10.70
N ASP A 52 -24.79 18.10 11.47
CA ASP A 52 -24.75 19.40 12.13
C ASP A 52 -23.52 19.56 13.04
N LYS A 53 -23.14 18.50 13.72
CA LYS A 53 -21.92 18.48 14.56
C LYS A 53 -20.67 18.70 13.70
N MET A 54 -20.58 18.04 12.55
CA MET A 54 -19.47 18.20 11.62
C MET A 54 -19.46 19.62 11.03
N ARG A 55 -20.61 20.18 10.68
CA ARG A 55 -20.72 21.55 10.16
C ARG A 55 -20.23 22.57 11.18
N LYS A 56 -20.63 22.44 12.44
CA LYS A 56 -20.17 23.31 13.54
C LYS A 56 -18.65 23.19 13.74
N PHE A 57 -18.12 21.98 13.72
CA PHE A 57 -16.67 21.73 13.82
C PHE A 57 -15.89 22.35 12.66
N LEU A 58 -16.36 22.16 11.41
CA LEU A 58 -15.73 22.74 10.23
C LEU A 58 -15.72 24.27 10.31
N HIS A 59 -16.84 24.88 10.71
CA HIS A 59 -16.92 26.32 10.94
C HIS A 59 -15.92 26.81 11.99
N TRP A 60 -15.78 26.09 13.11
CA TRP A 60 -14.83 26.42 14.17
C TRP A 60 -13.38 26.41 13.71
N ILE A 61 -13.01 25.49 12.81
CA ILE A 61 -11.64 25.43 12.22
C ILE A 61 -11.48 26.37 11.00
N GLY A 62 -12.43 27.27 10.74
CA GLY A 62 -12.38 28.25 9.66
C GLY A 62 -12.77 27.71 8.28
N ILE A 63 -13.46 26.56 8.22
CA ILE A 63 -14.00 25.99 6.97
C ILE A 63 -15.51 26.27 6.91
N HIS A 64 -15.89 27.24 6.08
CA HIS A 64 -17.30 27.60 5.89
C HIS A 64 -17.90 26.76 4.77
N VAL A 65 -18.66 25.73 5.15
CA VAL A 65 -19.37 24.87 4.20
C VAL A 65 -20.74 25.53 3.89
N LYS A 66 -21.08 25.66 2.60
CA LYS A 66 -22.36 26.20 2.18
C LYS A 66 -23.52 25.35 2.71
N ASN A 67 -24.68 25.98 2.97
CA ASN A 67 -25.84 25.27 3.53
C ASN A 67 -26.34 24.14 2.62
N GLU A 68 -26.25 24.33 1.30
CA GLU A 68 -26.67 23.36 0.30
C GLU A 68 -25.73 22.17 0.20
N THR A 69 -24.51 22.24 0.75
CA THR A 69 -23.56 21.14 0.71
C THR A 69 -23.94 20.09 1.75
N THR A 70 -24.42 18.96 1.29
CA THR A 70 -24.89 17.85 2.12
C THR A 70 -23.83 16.77 2.35
N HIS A 71 -22.80 16.71 1.49
CA HIS A 71 -21.79 15.66 1.52
C HIS A 71 -20.38 16.21 1.28
N ILE A 72 -19.38 15.53 1.85
CA ILE A 72 -17.96 15.71 1.53
C ILE A 72 -17.53 14.51 0.71
N ILE A 73 -17.01 14.75 -0.49
CA ILE A 73 -16.48 13.70 -1.35
C ILE A 73 -14.96 13.65 -1.21
N ILE A 74 -14.45 12.48 -0.79
CA ILE A 74 -13.03 12.15 -0.84
C ILE A 74 -12.81 11.38 -2.14
N PRO A 75 -12.03 11.91 -3.09
CA PRO A 75 -11.78 11.19 -4.33
C PRO A 75 -10.92 9.95 -4.07
N GLU A 76 -11.16 8.91 -4.86
CA GLU A 76 -10.35 7.69 -4.83
C GLU A 76 -8.90 7.99 -5.20
N ARG A 77 -7.97 7.44 -4.41
CA ARG A 77 -6.52 7.53 -4.56
C ARG A 77 -5.90 6.17 -4.29
N SER A 78 -6.15 5.22 -5.17
CA SER A 78 -5.81 3.79 -5.04
C SER A 78 -4.30 3.53 -4.99
N TYR A 79 -3.65 3.92 -3.90
CA TYR A 79 -2.19 3.79 -3.76
C TYR A 79 -1.73 2.33 -3.65
N ILE A 80 -2.55 1.42 -3.11
CA ILE A 80 -2.25 -0.02 -3.08
C ILE A 80 -2.51 -0.63 -4.45
N ARG A 81 -3.74 -0.53 -4.98
CA ARG A 81 -4.11 -1.14 -6.27
C ARG A 81 -3.22 -0.63 -7.41
N ASN A 82 -3.04 0.67 -7.52
CA ASN A 82 -2.17 1.25 -8.55
C ASN A 82 -0.71 0.77 -8.46
N THR A 83 -0.23 0.43 -7.26
CA THR A 83 1.10 -0.16 -7.11
C THR A 83 1.16 -1.57 -7.68
N PHE A 84 0.15 -2.40 -7.42
CA PHE A 84 0.10 -3.78 -7.95
C PHE A 84 -0.14 -3.81 -9.46
N ASP A 85 -0.91 -2.87 -10.00
CA ASP A 85 -1.19 -2.78 -11.43
C ASP A 85 -0.05 -2.14 -12.24
N ASN A 86 0.97 -1.60 -11.56
CA ASN A 86 2.09 -0.95 -12.22
C ASN A 86 3.06 -1.96 -12.84
N LYS A 87 3.04 -2.05 -14.16
CA LYS A 87 3.88 -2.95 -14.95
C LYS A 87 5.39 -2.74 -14.73
N LEU A 88 5.82 -1.49 -14.47
CA LEU A 88 7.24 -1.18 -14.22
C LEU A 88 7.69 -1.80 -12.90
N TYR A 89 6.87 -1.69 -11.83
CA TYR A 89 7.19 -2.30 -10.55
C TYR A 89 7.25 -3.82 -10.62
N TYR A 90 6.37 -4.43 -11.42
CA TYR A 90 6.43 -5.87 -11.68
C TYR A 90 7.71 -6.27 -12.41
N GLN A 91 8.12 -5.50 -13.43
CA GLN A 91 9.37 -5.77 -14.17
C GLN A 91 10.61 -5.59 -13.29
N GLU A 92 10.64 -4.54 -12.46
CA GLU A 92 11.72 -4.32 -11.49
C GLU A 92 11.82 -5.49 -10.48
N LEU A 93 10.67 -5.94 -9.94
CA LEU A 93 10.60 -7.08 -9.05
C LEU A 93 11.13 -8.35 -9.71
N ARG A 94 10.66 -8.66 -10.92
CA ARG A 94 11.10 -9.84 -11.68
C ARG A 94 12.60 -9.87 -11.86
N LYS A 95 13.22 -8.75 -12.24
CA LYS A 95 14.68 -8.65 -12.37
C LYS A 95 15.40 -8.90 -11.05
N LYS A 96 14.90 -8.34 -9.95
CA LYS A 96 15.49 -8.51 -8.61
C LYS A 96 15.36 -9.92 -8.07
N LEU A 97 14.29 -10.64 -8.43
CA LEU A 97 14.04 -11.99 -7.93
C LEU A 97 14.74 -13.08 -8.75
N GLN A 98 15.23 -12.82 -9.95
CA GLN A 98 15.81 -13.83 -10.83
C GLN A 98 16.93 -14.61 -10.12
N ASN A 99 17.97 -13.96 -9.67
CA ASN A 99 19.08 -14.62 -8.97
C ASN A 99 18.67 -15.28 -7.62
N PRO A 100 17.95 -14.60 -6.69
CA PRO A 100 17.41 -15.23 -5.50
C PRO A 100 16.58 -16.48 -5.79
N PHE A 101 15.76 -16.47 -6.82
CA PHE A 101 14.94 -17.60 -7.23
C PHE A 101 15.81 -18.80 -7.68
N GLU A 102 16.81 -18.56 -8.53
CA GLU A 102 17.78 -19.58 -8.93
C GLU A 102 18.53 -20.19 -7.71
N GLN A 103 18.88 -19.35 -6.72
CA GLN A 103 19.50 -19.82 -5.50
C GLN A 103 18.58 -20.75 -4.68
N VAL A 104 17.29 -20.46 -4.64
CA VAL A 104 16.29 -21.34 -4.00
C VAL A 104 16.16 -22.66 -4.76
N LEU A 105 16.07 -22.62 -6.09
CA LEU A 105 16.00 -23.84 -6.92
C LEU A 105 17.21 -24.74 -6.69
N ASN A 106 18.40 -24.17 -6.54
CA ASN A 106 19.66 -24.88 -6.32
C ASN A 106 19.93 -25.22 -4.84
N GLY A 107 19.01 -24.96 -3.94
CA GLY A 107 19.15 -25.25 -2.52
C GLY A 107 20.11 -24.36 -1.74
N LYS A 108 20.56 -23.27 -2.34
CA LYS A 108 21.49 -22.32 -1.72
C LYS A 108 20.81 -21.26 -0.87
N ARG A 109 19.47 -21.15 -0.95
CA ARG A 109 18.67 -20.17 -0.22
C ARG A 109 17.35 -20.77 0.25
N ASP A 110 16.91 -20.36 1.44
CA ASP A 110 15.59 -20.73 1.95
C ASP A 110 14.46 -20.09 1.12
N PRO A 111 13.40 -20.86 0.78
CA PRO A 111 12.25 -20.34 0.05
C PRO A 111 11.56 -19.15 0.71
N GLY A 112 11.50 -19.10 2.05
CA GLY A 112 10.89 -17.99 2.80
C GLY A 112 11.53 -16.65 2.49
N THR A 113 12.83 -16.61 2.24
CA THR A 113 13.54 -15.37 1.91
C THR A 113 13.06 -14.71 0.60
N LEU A 114 12.51 -15.49 -0.35
CA LEU A 114 11.89 -14.90 -1.57
C LEU A 114 10.62 -14.12 -1.23
N LEU A 115 9.82 -14.66 -0.32
CA LEU A 115 8.57 -14.01 0.12
C LEU A 115 8.88 -12.71 0.85
N ASP A 116 9.92 -12.69 1.69
CA ASP A 116 10.38 -11.48 2.35
C ASP A 116 10.88 -10.42 1.35
N LEU A 117 11.67 -10.84 0.35
CA LEU A 117 12.11 -9.93 -0.71
C LEU A 117 10.94 -9.32 -1.49
N ILE A 118 9.91 -10.13 -1.80
CA ILE A 118 8.68 -9.67 -2.44
C ILE A 118 7.98 -8.65 -1.55
N GLY A 119 7.78 -8.99 -0.27
CA GLY A 119 7.12 -8.14 0.70
C GLY A 119 7.82 -6.79 0.85
N LEU A 120 9.13 -6.79 1.08
CA LEU A 120 9.95 -5.58 1.20
C LEU A 120 9.90 -4.70 -0.05
N GLN A 121 9.99 -5.32 -1.24
CA GLN A 121 9.94 -4.56 -2.50
C GLN A 121 8.57 -3.91 -2.71
N TYR A 122 7.48 -4.62 -2.46
CA TYR A 122 6.14 -4.04 -2.60
C TYR A 122 5.86 -2.97 -1.54
N VAL A 123 6.28 -3.14 -0.30
CA VAL A 123 6.21 -2.08 0.73
C VAL A 123 6.93 -0.82 0.26
N ALA A 124 8.13 -0.97 -0.30
CA ALA A 124 8.88 0.16 -0.86
C ALA A 124 8.13 0.83 -2.02
N ASN A 125 7.55 0.04 -2.92
CA ASN A 125 6.78 0.53 -4.07
C ASN A 125 5.49 1.24 -3.64
N VAL A 126 4.72 0.69 -2.69
CA VAL A 126 3.51 1.36 -2.15
C VAL A 126 3.87 2.68 -1.49
N ARG A 127 4.92 2.70 -0.67
CA ARG A 127 5.42 3.93 -0.04
C ARG A 127 5.86 4.96 -1.08
N ARG A 128 6.45 4.53 -2.18
CA ARG A 128 6.82 5.38 -3.32
C ARG A 128 5.57 5.94 -3.99
N THR A 129 4.59 5.09 -4.33
CA THR A 129 3.31 5.51 -4.92
C THR A 129 2.61 6.56 -4.05
N ILE A 130 2.55 6.38 -2.73
CA ILE A 130 1.96 7.35 -1.80
C ILE A 130 2.68 8.71 -1.86
N ARG A 131 4.01 8.71 -1.91
CA ARG A 131 4.83 9.95 -1.94
C ARG A 131 4.73 10.67 -3.27
N ASP A 132 4.73 9.92 -4.36
CA ASP A 132 4.83 10.44 -5.72
C ASP A 132 3.45 10.78 -6.32
N MET A 133 2.35 10.46 -5.62
CA MET A 133 1.00 10.70 -6.08
C MET A 133 0.74 12.19 -6.26
N LYS A 134 0.26 12.55 -7.47
CA LYS A 134 -0.04 13.93 -7.85
C LYS A 134 -1.54 14.18 -8.06
N GLU A 135 -2.29 13.14 -8.35
CA GLU A 135 -3.72 13.21 -8.66
C GLU A 135 -4.50 12.07 -7.97
N PRO A 136 -5.78 12.26 -7.67
CA PRO A 136 -6.51 13.56 -7.67
C PRO A 136 -5.99 14.50 -6.57
N GLU A 137 -5.93 15.78 -6.88
CA GLU A 137 -5.42 16.79 -5.93
C GLU A 137 -6.27 16.90 -4.65
N ASN A 138 -5.66 17.40 -3.59
CA ASN A 138 -6.38 17.76 -2.38
C ASN A 138 -7.23 19.01 -2.61
N HIS A 139 -8.41 19.05 -2.00
CA HIS A 139 -9.22 20.26 -1.96
C HIS A 139 -8.39 21.48 -1.47
N PRO A 140 -8.56 22.69 -2.02
CA PRO A 140 -7.76 23.88 -1.67
C PRO A 140 -7.65 24.13 -0.17
N VAL A 141 -8.75 23.93 0.58
CA VAL A 141 -8.76 24.05 2.05
C VAL A 141 -7.81 23.06 2.70
N THR A 142 -7.80 21.80 2.24
CA THR A 142 -6.89 20.76 2.75
C THR A 142 -5.44 21.13 2.44
N GLN A 143 -5.18 21.66 1.25
CA GLN A 143 -3.84 22.12 0.86
C GLN A 143 -3.37 23.26 1.77
N LYS A 144 -4.24 24.25 2.04
CA LYS A 144 -3.94 25.39 2.93
C LYS A 144 -3.59 24.91 4.35
N ILE A 145 -4.38 24.00 4.92
CA ILE A 145 -4.13 23.44 6.26
C ILE A 145 -2.80 22.68 6.29
N LYS A 146 -2.50 21.86 5.28
CA LYS A 146 -1.25 21.10 5.19
C LYS A 146 -0.03 22.01 5.05
N ASN A 147 -0.12 23.01 4.18
CA ASN A 147 0.98 23.94 3.91
C ASN A 147 1.27 24.86 5.09
N GLY A 148 0.24 25.24 5.86
CA GLY A 148 0.39 26.03 7.10
C GLY A 148 1.20 25.32 8.20
N LYS A 149 1.44 23.99 8.07
CA LYS A 149 2.26 23.19 9.00
C LYS A 149 3.72 23.01 8.56
N GLY A 150 4.22 23.84 7.67
CA GLY A 150 5.62 23.84 7.25
C GLY A 150 5.90 23.07 5.96
N GLY A 151 5.72 23.72 4.83
CA GLY A 151 6.15 23.25 3.51
C GLY A 151 5.13 22.48 2.69
N LYS A 152 5.39 22.34 1.38
CA LYS A 152 4.53 21.66 0.42
C LYS A 152 4.57 20.15 0.65
N LYS A 153 3.48 19.58 1.15
CA LYS A 153 3.36 18.15 1.42
C LYS A 153 2.64 17.41 0.28
N GLY A 154 3.02 16.15 0.06
CA GLY A 154 2.33 15.29 -0.91
C GLY A 154 0.85 15.09 -0.59
N ILE A 155 0.09 14.65 -1.59
CA ILE A 155 -1.38 14.49 -1.51
C ILE A 155 -1.79 13.60 -0.33
N LEU A 156 -1.16 12.45 -0.18
CA LEU A 156 -1.42 11.48 0.90
C LEU A 156 -0.47 11.63 2.10
N VAL A 157 0.40 12.65 2.09
CA VAL A 157 1.38 12.87 3.16
C VAL A 157 0.97 14.09 3.98
N ASP A 158 0.73 13.89 5.28
CA ASP A 158 0.61 14.96 6.29
C ASP A 158 1.63 14.74 7.40
N SER A 159 1.38 13.83 8.31
CA SER A 159 2.32 13.42 9.38
C SER A 159 3.24 12.26 8.97
N GLY A 160 3.02 11.68 7.81
CA GLY A 160 3.71 10.48 7.33
C GLY A 160 3.23 9.17 7.98
N ARG A 161 2.17 9.19 8.80
CA ARG A 161 1.65 7.98 9.47
C ARG A 161 1.26 6.91 8.47
N LEU A 162 0.51 7.26 7.41
CA LEU A 162 0.11 6.32 6.37
C LEU A 162 1.31 5.65 5.69
N VAL A 163 2.33 6.42 5.32
CA VAL A 163 3.53 5.89 4.67
C VAL A 163 4.27 4.91 5.60
N ARG A 164 4.38 5.26 6.90
CA ARG A 164 5.07 4.41 7.88
C ARG A 164 4.29 3.16 8.25
N SER A 165 2.96 3.18 8.16
CA SER A 165 2.12 2.03 8.51
C SER A 165 2.07 0.94 7.44
N ILE A 166 2.55 1.21 6.23
CA ILE A 166 2.63 0.18 5.20
C ILE A 166 3.69 -0.84 5.59
N ALA A 167 3.25 -2.08 5.70
CA ALA A 167 4.08 -3.22 6.08
C ALA A 167 3.70 -4.45 5.23
N TYR A 168 4.38 -5.56 5.46
CA TYR A 168 4.02 -6.86 4.91
C TYR A 168 4.03 -7.92 5.99
N GLU A 169 3.33 -9.01 5.73
CA GLU A 169 3.28 -10.20 6.55
C GLU A 169 3.27 -11.43 5.66
N VAL A 170 4.07 -12.43 6.01
CA VAL A 170 4.04 -13.75 5.35
C VAL A 170 3.16 -14.65 6.18
N VAL A 171 2.10 -15.20 5.57
CA VAL A 171 1.11 -16.08 6.22
C VAL A 171 0.94 -17.38 5.46
N GLY A 172 0.58 -18.44 6.16
CA GLY A 172 0.33 -19.76 5.58
C GLY A 172 1.03 -20.86 6.32
#